data_f4e48f4da4a784e55247067bd65bea6f
#
_entry.id   f4e48f4da4a784e55247067bd65bea6f
#
_cell.length_a   1.000
_cell.length_b   1.000
_cell.length_c   1.000
_cell.angle_alpha   90.00
_cell.angle_beta   90.00
_cell.angle_gamma   90.00
#
_symmetry.space_group_name_H-M   'P 1'
#
loop_
_entity.id
_entity.type
_entity.pdbx_description
1 polymer ?
#
loop_
_entity_poly.entity_id
_entity_poly.type
_entity_poly.pdbx_seq_one_letter_code
_entity_poly.pdbx_strand_id
1 'polypeptide(L)'
;VNAPAFDQILRRLTEAEVKFVVVGGLALGAWGVVRGTKDVDIVVAPDAENLKRLAAVAEAIHGHVHAGESFLSSQLSIAGQLANGEQVAIETDLGRLDVVQGLDGVPSYDELKERSTETEILGIKVAVCSIDDLKAMKRAAGRTRDLADLEDLDATGQ
;
A
#
# COMPACT_ATOMS: atom_id res chain seq x y z
N VAL A 1 3.83 22.56 -3.93
CA VAL A 1 3.52 21.16 -3.77
C VAL A 1 3.91 20.41 -5.04
N ASN A 2 4.83 19.48 -4.93
CA ASN A 2 5.27 18.67 -6.05
C ASN A 2 4.20 17.65 -6.44
N ALA A 3 4.08 17.37 -7.72
CA ALA A 3 3.23 16.27 -8.18
C ALA A 3 3.73 14.94 -7.59
N PRO A 4 2.84 14.03 -7.22
CA PRO A 4 3.25 12.72 -6.70
C PRO A 4 4.11 11.97 -7.72
N ALA A 5 5.10 11.26 -7.22
CA ALA A 5 6.02 10.44 -8.00
C ALA A 5 5.97 8.99 -7.51
N PHE A 6 4.81 8.36 -7.69
CA PHE A 6 4.55 7.01 -7.20
C PHE A 6 5.48 5.96 -7.81
N ASP A 7 5.90 6.16 -9.05
CA ASP A 7 6.91 5.31 -9.69
C ASP A 7 8.21 5.29 -8.91
N GLN A 8 8.63 6.44 -8.39
CA GLN A 8 9.84 6.54 -7.57
C GLN A 8 9.68 5.88 -6.20
N ILE A 9 8.49 5.96 -5.60
CA ILE A 9 8.23 5.23 -4.34
C ILE A 9 8.37 3.73 -4.59
N LEU A 10 7.72 3.20 -5.63
CA LEU A 10 7.80 1.78 -5.97
C LEU A 10 9.24 1.36 -6.29
N ARG A 11 9.98 2.18 -7.02
CA ARG A 11 11.37 1.91 -7.37
C ARG A 11 12.24 1.81 -6.11
N ARG A 12 12.12 2.76 -5.20
CA ARG A 12 12.93 2.76 -3.98
C ARG A 12 12.63 1.58 -3.07
N LEU A 13 11.35 1.20 -2.96
CA LEU A 13 10.96 0.00 -2.20
C LEU A 13 11.59 -1.26 -2.82
N THR A 14 11.54 -1.38 -4.13
CA THR A 14 12.09 -2.53 -4.86
C THR A 14 13.61 -2.60 -4.75
N GLU A 15 14.30 -1.47 -4.95
CA GLU A 15 15.76 -1.40 -4.85
C GLU A 15 16.27 -1.71 -3.45
N ALA A 16 15.51 -1.35 -2.42
CA ALA A 16 15.85 -1.65 -1.03
C ALA A 16 15.46 -3.07 -0.60
N GLU A 17 14.92 -3.86 -1.53
CA GLU A 17 14.49 -5.24 -1.27
C GLU A 17 13.42 -5.35 -0.18
N VAL A 18 12.54 -4.34 -0.10
CA VAL A 18 11.36 -4.41 0.77
C VAL A 18 10.39 -5.43 0.18
N LYS A 19 9.89 -6.32 1.04
CA LYS A 19 8.88 -7.31 0.65
C LYS A 19 7.51 -6.68 0.79
N PHE A 20 6.82 -6.46 -0.32
CA PHE A 20 5.51 -5.82 -0.34
C PHE A 20 4.64 -6.32 -1.49
N VAL A 21 3.33 -6.18 -1.31
CA VAL A 21 2.32 -6.43 -2.34
C VAL A 21 1.49 -5.17 -2.49
N VAL A 22 1.32 -4.72 -3.73
CA VAL A 22 0.52 -3.53 -4.03
C VAL A 22 -0.96 -3.88 -3.93
N VAL A 23 -1.70 -3.05 -3.20
CA VAL A 23 -3.16 -3.14 -3.04
C VAL A 23 -3.77 -1.78 -3.40
N GLY A 24 -5.05 -1.59 -3.18
CA GLY A 24 -5.70 -0.28 -3.33
C GLY A 24 -5.77 0.24 -4.76
N GLY A 25 -5.66 1.55 -4.92
CA GLY A 25 -5.90 2.24 -6.20
C GLY A 25 -4.96 1.85 -7.33
N LEU A 26 -3.67 1.64 -7.03
CA LEU A 26 -2.73 1.18 -8.06
C LEU A 26 -3.05 -0.26 -8.51
N ALA A 27 -3.49 -1.10 -7.59
CA ALA A 27 -3.93 -2.46 -7.94
C ALA A 27 -5.19 -2.43 -8.82
N LEU A 28 -6.13 -1.53 -8.53
CA LEU A 28 -7.30 -1.31 -9.40
C LEU A 28 -6.87 -1.01 -10.84
N GLY A 29 -5.91 -0.10 -10.99
CA GLY A 29 -5.37 0.26 -12.30
C GLY A 29 -4.74 -0.93 -13.01
N ALA A 30 -3.99 -1.75 -12.29
CA ALA A 30 -3.37 -2.96 -12.85
C ALA A 30 -4.43 -3.96 -13.35
N TRP A 31 -5.60 -4.01 -12.73
CA TRP A 31 -6.71 -4.88 -13.12
C TRP A 31 -7.69 -4.22 -14.10
N GLY A 32 -7.34 -3.05 -14.64
CA GLY A 32 -8.08 -2.43 -15.74
C GLY A 32 -9.08 -1.35 -15.35
N VAL A 33 -9.14 -0.96 -14.09
CA VAL A 33 -10.02 0.12 -13.64
C VAL A 33 -9.27 1.46 -13.73
N VAL A 34 -9.70 2.32 -14.64
CA VAL A 34 -9.08 3.63 -14.86
C VAL A 34 -9.68 4.66 -13.90
N ARG A 35 -8.94 4.99 -12.87
CA ARG A 35 -9.27 6.10 -11.97
C ARG A 35 -8.00 6.62 -11.30
N GLY A 36 -8.05 7.86 -10.84
CA GLY A 36 -6.93 8.46 -10.12
C GLY A 36 -6.76 7.84 -8.73
N THR A 37 -5.53 7.77 -8.28
CA THR A 37 -5.20 7.40 -6.90
C THR A 37 -4.37 8.51 -6.26
N LYS A 38 -4.56 8.71 -4.94
CA LYS A 38 -3.87 9.75 -4.18
C LYS A 38 -2.68 9.21 -3.39
N ASP A 39 -2.53 7.92 -3.33
CA ASP A 39 -1.53 7.26 -2.50
C ASP A 39 -1.09 5.92 -3.10
N VAL A 40 0.01 5.41 -2.58
CA VAL A 40 0.48 4.06 -2.83
C VAL A 40 0.08 3.22 -1.61
N ASP A 41 -0.76 2.20 -1.81
CA ASP A 41 -1.19 1.29 -0.75
C ASP A 41 -0.45 -0.03 -0.87
N ILE A 42 0.21 -0.45 0.19
CA ILE A 42 0.96 -1.70 0.21
C ILE A 42 0.69 -2.50 1.48
N VAL A 43 0.77 -3.82 1.36
CA VAL A 43 0.84 -4.74 2.51
C VAL A 43 2.26 -5.28 2.50
N VAL A 44 2.90 -5.32 3.66
CA VAL A 44 4.32 -5.68 3.79
C VAL A 44 4.52 -6.90 4.67
N ALA A 45 5.60 -7.64 4.42
CA ALA A 45 6.01 -8.71 5.32
C ALA A 45 6.30 -8.11 6.70
N PRO A 46 5.74 -8.68 7.79
CA PRO A 46 5.77 -8.05 9.11
C PRO A 46 7.05 -8.30 9.91
N ASP A 47 8.01 -9.04 9.38
CA ASP A 47 9.25 -9.31 10.09
C ASP A 47 10.07 -8.04 10.33
N ALA A 48 10.79 -8.00 11.43
CA ALA A 48 11.51 -6.82 11.89
C ALA A 48 12.51 -6.29 10.84
N GLU A 49 13.20 -7.16 10.14
CA GLU A 49 14.15 -6.76 9.12
C GLU A 49 13.47 -6.03 7.94
N ASN A 50 12.33 -6.56 7.49
CA ASN A 50 11.58 -5.94 6.40
C ASN A 50 11.04 -4.56 6.81
N LEU A 51 10.49 -4.45 8.02
CA LEU A 51 9.98 -3.18 8.53
C LEU A 51 11.10 -2.15 8.69
N LYS A 52 12.29 -2.59 9.05
CA LYS A 52 13.47 -1.73 9.14
C LYS A 52 13.88 -1.18 7.78
N ARG A 53 13.87 -2.03 6.75
CA ARG A 53 14.14 -1.62 5.37
C ARG A 53 13.11 -0.61 4.88
N LEU A 54 11.84 -0.87 5.15
CA LEU A 54 10.76 0.04 4.79
C LEU A 54 10.92 1.40 5.48
N ALA A 55 11.19 1.40 6.79
CA ALA A 55 11.41 2.63 7.54
C ALA A 55 12.59 3.44 6.98
N ALA A 56 13.68 2.77 6.61
CA ALA A 56 14.84 3.42 6.02
C ALA A 56 14.51 4.08 4.68
N VAL A 57 13.70 3.42 3.84
CA VAL A 57 13.23 4.01 2.58
C VAL A 57 12.40 5.25 2.86
N ALA A 58 11.44 5.17 3.77
CA ALA A 58 10.57 6.28 4.11
C ALA A 58 11.38 7.48 4.65
N GLU A 59 12.34 7.23 5.54
CA GLU A 59 13.19 8.28 6.08
C GLU A 59 14.06 8.95 5.01
N ALA A 60 14.56 8.18 4.05
CA ALA A 60 15.39 8.70 2.96
C ALA A 60 14.64 9.67 2.04
N ILE A 61 13.33 9.57 1.98
CA ILE A 61 12.47 10.47 1.19
C ILE A 61 11.68 11.43 2.09
N HIS A 62 12.21 11.69 3.26
CA HIS A 62 11.67 12.63 4.26
C HIS A 62 10.25 12.31 4.71
N GLY A 63 9.99 11.00 4.87
CA GLY A 63 8.71 10.52 5.34
C GLY A 63 8.44 10.89 6.79
N HIS A 64 7.19 11.22 7.06
CA HIS A 64 6.69 11.41 8.41
C HIS A 64 5.29 10.83 8.49
N VAL A 65 4.95 10.30 9.65
CA VAL A 65 3.64 9.70 9.86
C VAL A 65 2.60 10.79 9.93
N HIS A 66 1.54 10.60 9.17
CA HIS A 66 0.40 11.50 9.25
C HIS A 66 -0.14 11.46 10.67
N ALA A 67 -0.12 12.60 11.37
CA ALA A 67 -0.53 12.69 12.76
C ALA A 67 -2.01 12.32 12.89
N GLY A 68 -2.27 11.15 13.42
CA GLY A 68 -3.59 10.80 13.91
C GLY A 68 -3.92 11.65 15.13
N GLU A 69 -5.14 11.57 15.60
CA GLU A 69 -5.62 12.35 16.74
C GLU A 69 -4.92 11.99 18.07
N SER A 70 -4.10 10.94 18.08
CA SER A 70 -3.42 10.47 19.28
C SER A 70 -2.06 11.17 19.46
N PHE A 71 -1.90 11.89 20.56
CA PHE A 71 -0.63 12.51 20.94
C PHE A 71 0.50 11.48 21.05
N LEU A 72 0.20 10.25 21.49
CA LEU A 72 1.19 9.19 21.63
C LEU A 72 1.71 8.70 20.27
N SER A 73 0.82 8.64 19.28
CA SER A 73 1.18 8.21 17.91
C SER A 73 2.19 9.16 17.25
N SER A 74 2.06 10.47 17.50
CA SER A 74 2.94 11.49 16.94
C SER A 74 4.37 11.44 17.50
N GLN A 75 4.57 10.73 18.62
CA GLN A 75 5.86 10.60 19.28
C GLN A 75 6.67 9.38 18.80
N LEU A 76 6.01 8.44 18.10
CA LEU A 76 6.68 7.22 17.64
C LEU A 76 7.40 7.47 16.31
N SER A 77 8.59 6.86 16.18
CA SER A 77 9.27 6.80 14.89
C SER A 77 8.45 5.99 13.90
N ILE A 78 8.74 6.13 12.61
CA ILE A 78 8.10 5.31 11.57
C ILE A 78 8.27 3.83 11.89
N ALA A 79 9.49 3.41 12.24
CA ALA A 79 9.78 2.02 12.60
C ALA A 79 8.94 1.53 13.77
N GLY A 80 8.80 2.36 14.81
CA GLY A 80 8.00 2.03 15.99
C GLY A 80 6.51 1.86 15.67
N GLN A 81 5.97 2.71 14.83
CA GLN A 81 4.56 2.61 14.43
C GLN A 81 4.30 1.40 13.54
N LEU A 82 5.21 1.10 12.62
CA LEU A 82 5.11 -0.11 11.81
C LEU A 82 5.14 -1.37 12.68
N ALA A 83 6.00 -1.39 13.70
CA ALA A 83 6.13 -2.52 14.61
C ALA A 83 4.86 -2.78 15.43
N ASN A 84 4.03 -1.75 15.66
CA ASN A 84 2.77 -1.91 16.37
C ASN A 84 1.71 -2.69 15.58
N GLY A 85 1.93 -2.94 14.29
CA GLY A 85 0.99 -3.70 13.46
C GLY A 85 -0.25 -2.92 13.04
N GLU A 86 -0.29 -1.63 13.28
CA GLU A 86 -1.40 -0.76 12.87
C GLU A 86 -1.15 -0.16 11.49
N GLN A 87 -2.22 0.27 10.84
CA GLN A 87 -2.12 0.98 9.57
C GLN A 87 -1.30 2.26 9.76
N VAL A 88 -0.36 2.51 8.87
CA VAL A 88 0.50 3.70 8.94
C VAL A 88 0.44 4.46 7.62
N ALA A 89 0.03 5.73 7.69
CA ALA A 89 0.05 6.64 6.56
C ALA A 89 1.30 7.51 6.64
N ILE A 90 2.14 7.44 5.62
CA ILE A 90 3.41 8.15 5.58
C ILE A 90 3.36 9.20 4.47
N GLU A 91 3.49 10.47 4.84
CA GLU A 91 3.66 11.55 3.87
C GLU A 91 5.13 11.68 3.54
N THR A 92 5.46 11.71 2.25
CA THR A 92 6.85 11.80 1.78
C THR A 92 7.00 12.88 0.71
N ASP A 93 8.23 13.22 0.37
CA ASP A 93 8.51 14.15 -0.75
C ASP A 93 8.01 13.62 -2.10
N LEU A 94 7.81 12.30 -2.21
CA LEU A 94 7.38 11.66 -3.45
C LEU A 94 5.88 11.36 -3.49
N GLY A 95 5.18 11.64 -2.41
CA GLY A 95 3.76 11.36 -2.26
C GLY A 95 3.45 10.55 -1.02
N ARG A 96 2.20 10.17 -0.87
CA ARG A 96 1.73 9.42 0.30
C ARG A 96 1.88 7.92 0.09
N LEU A 97 2.44 7.27 1.10
CA LEU A 97 2.59 5.82 1.17
C LEU A 97 1.78 5.29 2.36
N ASP A 98 0.78 4.47 2.08
CA ASP A 98 -0.04 3.84 3.10
C ASP A 98 0.39 2.38 3.28
N VAL A 99 0.82 2.04 4.49
CA VAL A 99 1.11 0.65 4.85
C VAL A 99 -0.16 0.09 5.50
N VAL A 100 -0.84 -0.78 4.76
CA VAL A 100 -2.13 -1.34 5.16
C VAL A 100 -1.87 -2.61 5.96
N GLN A 101 -2.15 -2.57 7.25
CA GLN A 101 -1.99 -3.72 8.13
C GLN A 101 -2.92 -3.56 9.34
N GLY A 102 -3.20 -4.67 10.02
CA GLY A 102 -4.03 -4.63 11.23
C GLY A 102 -5.50 -4.30 11.00
N LEU A 103 -6.00 -4.42 9.78
CA LEU A 103 -7.38 -4.15 9.43
C LEU A 103 -8.14 -5.43 9.14
N ASP A 104 -9.39 -5.49 9.59
CA ASP A 104 -10.28 -6.61 9.29
C ASP A 104 -10.50 -6.72 7.78
N GLY A 105 -10.47 -7.94 7.28
CA GLY A 105 -10.67 -8.23 5.87
C GLY A 105 -9.43 -8.05 5.00
N VAL A 106 -8.28 -7.68 5.56
CA VAL A 106 -7.01 -7.61 4.85
C VAL A 106 -6.24 -8.89 5.13
N PRO A 107 -5.96 -9.74 4.10
CA PRO A 107 -5.17 -10.94 4.28
C PRO A 107 -3.74 -10.62 4.72
N SER A 108 -3.04 -11.62 5.25
CA SER A 108 -1.62 -11.48 5.60
C SER A 108 -0.78 -11.26 4.35
N TYR A 109 0.43 -10.73 4.52
CA TYR A 109 1.38 -10.59 3.43
C TYR A 109 1.62 -11.93 2.71
N ASP A 110 1.83 -13.01 3.47
CA ASP A 110 2.11 -14.32 2.89
C ASP A 110 0.96 -14.82 2.02
N GLU A 111 -0.26 -14.66 2.47
CA GLU A 111 -1.45 -15.03 1.70
C GLU A 111 -1.58 -14.18 0.43
N LEU A 112 -1.44 -12.86 0.55
CA LEU A 112 -1.51 -11.96 -0.60
C LEU A 112 -0.41 -12.25 -1.61
N LYS A 113 0.81 -12.48 -1.12
CA LYS A 113 1.97 -12.75 -1.97
C LYS A 113 1.81 -14.06 -2.75
N GLU A 114 1.33 -15.09 -2.09
CA GLU A 114 1.10 -16.40 -2.72
C GLU A 114 0.14 -16.29 -3.91
N ARG A 115 -0.91 -15.49 -3.77
CA ARG A 115 -1.93 -15.30 -4.80
C ARG A 115 -1.65 -14.12 -5.74
N SER A 116 -0.57 -13.38 -5.50
CA SER A 116 -0.26 -12.18 -6.27
C SER A 116 0.21 -12.49 -7.69
N THR A 117 0.10 -11.48 -8.54
CA THR A 117 0.65 -11.52 -9.89
C THR A 117 1.75 -10.47 -9.99
N GLU A 118 2.89 -10.84 -10.56
CA GLU A 118 3.93 -9.87 -10.85
C GLU A 118 3.57 -9.13 -12.14
N THR A 119 3.50 -7.81 -12.05
CA THR A 119 3.16 -6.97 -13.20
C THR A 119 3.86 -5.63 -13.12
N GLU A 120 3.83 -4.90 -14.21
CA GLU A 120 4.46 -3.59 -14.29
C GLU A 120 3.46 -2.50 -13.94
N ILE A 121 3.78 -1.69 -12.93
CA ILE A 121 3.01 -0.50 -12.56
C ILE A 121 3.92 0.71 -12.70
N LEU A 122 3.52 1.68 -13.52
CA LEU A 122 4.30 2.89 -13.77
C LEU A 122 5.76 2.60 -14.17
N GLY A 123 5.97 1.52 -14.92
CA GLY A 123 7.28 1.09 -15.37
C GLY A 123 8.07 0.25 -14.37
N ILE A 124 7.53 -0.05 -13.22
CA ILE A 124 8.20 -0.80 -12.15
C ILE A 124 7.53 -2.15 -11.95
N LYS A 125 8.33 -3.21 -11.97
CA LYS A 125 7.85 -4.58 -11.80
C LYS A 125 7.61 -4.85 -10.32
N VAL A 126 6.36 -5.14 -9.96
CA VAL A 126 5.93 -5.33 -8.58
C VAL A 126 4.93 -6.46 -8.46
N ALA A 127 4.79 -7.01 -7.24
CA ALA A 127 3.72 -7.94 -6.93
C ALA A 127 2.44 -7.15 -6.67
N VAL A 128 1.35 -7.55 -7.33
CA VAL A 128 0.02 -6.96 -7.18
C VAL A 128 -0.92 -8.02 -6.65
N CYS A 129 -1.77 -7.67 -5.68
CA CYS A 129 -2.73 -8.63 -5.14
C CYS A 129 -3.65 -9.18 -6.23
N SER A 130 -4.15 -10.41 -6.03
CA SER A 130 -5.11 -11.01 -6.95
C SER A 130 -6.38 -10.16 -7.04
N ILE A 131 -7.10 -10.28 -8.14
CA ILE A 131 -8.39 -9.59 -8.29
C ILE A 131 -9.39 -10.04 -7.23
N ASP A 132 -9.37 -11.32 -6.86
CA ASP A 132 -10.26 -11.84 -5.83
C ASP A 132 -9.95 -11.25 -4.45
N ASP A 133 -8.68 -11.14 -4.09
CA ASP A 133 -8.26 -10.49 -2.84
C ASP A 133 -8.61 -9.01 -2.85
N LEU A 134 -8.42 -8.34 -3.99
CA LEU A 134 -8.78 -6.92 -4.11
C LEU A 134 -10.28 -6.72 -3.92
N LYS A 135 -11.11 -7.54 -4.54
CA LYS A 135 -12.57 -7.50 -4.36
C LYS A 135 -12.97 -7.77 -2.91
N ALA A 136 -12.34 -8.76 -2.28
CA ALA A 136 -12.63 -9.09 -0.88
C ALA A 136 -12.30 -7.93 0.07
N MET A 137 -11.15 -7.28 -0.14
CA MET A 137 -10.78 -6.10 0.65
C MET A 137 -11.73 -4.93 0.44
N LYS A 138 -12.19 -4.72 -0.80
CA LYS A 138 -13.16 -3.67 -1.12
C LYS A 138 -14.51 -3.92 -0.45
N ARG A 139 -14.97 -5.17 -0.44
CA ARG A 139 -16.22 -5.54 0.26
C ARG A 139 -16.10 -5.31 1.76
N ALA A 140 -14.97 -5.69 2.34
CA ALA A 140 -14.73 -5.53 3.78
C ALA A 140 -14.69 -4.05 4.19
N ALA A 141 -14.08 -3.19 3.38
CA ALA A 141 -14.07 -1.75 3.62
C ALA A 141 -15.45 -1.11 3.48
N GLY A 142 -16.23 -1.53 2.49
CA GLY A 142 -17.68 -1.23 2.37
C GLY A 142 -18.06 0.22 2.19
N ARG A 143 -17.11 1.12 1.90
CA ARG A 143 -17.41 2.53 1.65
C ARG A 143 -18.08 2.68 0.27
N THR A 144 -18.78 3.81 0.06
CA THR A 144 -19.46 4.06 -1.22
C THR A 144 -18.51 3.93 -2.42
N ARG A 145 -17.31 4.48 -2.32
CA ARG A 145 -16.31 4.35 -3.38
C ARG A 145 -15.80 2.92 -3.55
N ASP A 146 -15.75 2.13 -2.48
CA ASP A 146 -15.33 0.73 -2.55
C ASP A 146 -16.38 -0.11 -3.29
N LEU A 147 -17.65 0.18 -3.09
CA LEU A 147 -18.75 -0.49 -3.82
C LEU A 147 -18.73 -0.11 -5.30
N ALA A 148 -18.45 1.16 -5.63
CA ALA A 148 -18.26 1.59 -7.01
C ALA A 148 -17.06 0.92 -7.66
N ASP A 149 -15.96 0.77 -6.93
CA ASP A 149 -14.76 0.05 -7.41
C ASP A 149 -15.07 -1.42 -7.70
N LEU A 150 -15.91 -2.06 -6.88
CA LEU A 150 -16.34 -3.45 -7.12
C LEU A 150 -17.14 -3.57 -8.42
N GLU A 151 -18.06 -2.63 -8.68
CA GLU A 151 -18.82 -2.62 -9.91
C GLU A 151 -17.90 -2.46 -11.12
N ASP A 152 -16.92 -1.56 -11.02
CA ASP A 152 -15.95 -1.33 -12.09
C ASP A 152 -15.06 -2.56 -12.34
N LEU A 153 -14.63 -3.24 -11.28
CA LEU A 153 -13.86 -4.49 -11.39
C LEU A 153 -14.69 -5.59 -12.07
N ASP A 154 -15.94 -5.74 -11.68
CA ASP A 154 -16.83 -6.74 -12.28
C ASP A 154 -17.05 -6.44 -13.76
N ALA A 155 -17.12 -5.16 -14.14
CA ALA A 155 -17.29 -4.74 -15.53
C ALA A 155 -16.05 -5.03 -16.41
N THR A 156 -14.87 -5.24 -15.83
CA THR A 156 -13.68 -5.60 -16.62
C THR A 156 -13.73 -7.02 -17.18
N GLY A 157 -14.64 -7.86 -16.71
CA GLY A 157 -14.79 -9.24 -17.17
C GLY A 157 -13.73 -10.21 -16.62
N GLN A 158 -13.03 -9.81 -15.58
CA GLN A 158 -11.97 -10.62 -14.95
C GLN A 158 -12.40 -11.30 -13.67
#